data_1c68dfe2db3e0991c02accd71107cade
#
_entry.id   1c68dfe2db3e0991c02accd71107cade
#
_cell.length_a   1.000
_cell.length_b   1.000
_cell.length_c   1.000
_cell.angle_alpha   90.00
_cell.angle_beta   90.00
_cell.angle_gamma   90.00
#
_symmetry.space_group_name_H-M   'P 1'
#
loop_
_entity.id
_entity.type
_entity.pdbx_description
1 polymer ?
#
loop_
_entity_poly.entity_id
_entity_poly.type
_entity_poly.pdbx_seq_one_letter_code
_entity_poly.pdbx_strand_id
1 'polypeptide(L)'
;VKDINIKRNVKVNAKDKAVNEVLNDIFKDTGIRHAIEGKNIMLINSTDKEKGAQQKDFLVTGIVKDENGEPIIGANIQVVGKSAGTITDMNGRFSISASANSTLQITYIGYQTQTVNIGEQRNINISYGRCYCFWNNVIFYYSKAYI
;
A
#
# COMPACT_ATOMS: atom_id res chain seq x y z
N VAL A 1 2.48 13.55 -15.47
CA VAL A 1 2.52 12.75 -16.71
C VAL A 1 3.73 13.24 -17.48
N LYS A 2 4.86 12.48 -17.47
CA LYS A 2 6.01 12.78 -18.35
C LYS A 2 5.62 12.40 -19.77
N ASP A 3 5.70 13.35 -20.67
CA ASP A 3 5.30 13.24 -22.06
C ASP A 3 6.04 12.09 -22.77
N ILE A 4 5.28 11.14 -23.29
CA ILE A 4 5.81 10.18 -24.26
C ILE A 4 6.04 10.95 -25.54
N ASN A 5 7.29 10.98 -26.05
CA ASN A 5 7.60 11.64 -27.29
C ASN A 5 6.98 10.86 -28.47
N ILE A 6 5.78 11.28 -28.87
CA ILE A 6 5.01 10.67 -29.97
C ILE A 6 5.49 11.05 -31.36
N LYS A 7 6.50 11.92 -31.49
CA LYS A 7 7.02 12.40 -32.79
C LYS A 7 8.24 11.62 -33.32
N ARG A 8 8.52 10.44 -32.74
CA ARG A 8 9.65 9.61 -33.20
C ARG A 8 9.23 8.77 -34.41
N ASN A 9 9.90 8.97 -35.53
CA ASN A 9 9.72 8.12 -36.71
C ASN A 9 10.54 6.84 -36.54
N VAL A 10 9.88 5.69 -36.62
CA VAL A 10 10.50 4.37 -36.53
C VAL A 10 10.31 3.63 -37.87
N LYS A 11 11.38 3.19 -38.50
CA LYS A 11 11.28 2.31 -39.66
C LYS A 11 11.17 0.87 -39.19
N VAL A 12 10.07 0.22 -39.50
CA VAL A 12 9.81 -1.18 -39.08
C VAL A 12 9.64 -2.03 -40.35
N ASN A 13 10.33 -3.17 -40.38
CA ASN A 13 10.10 -4.18 -41.40
C ASN A 13 9.10 -5.22 -40.81
N ALA A 14 7.83 -5.06 -41.16
CA ALA A 14 6.73 -5.84 -40.61
C ALA A 14 6.28 -6.98 -41.50
N LYS A 15 7.08 -7.36 -42.51
CA LYS A 15 6.71 -8.43 -43.45
C LYS A 15 6.71 -9.76 -42.70
N ASP A 16 5.56 -10.41 -42.63
CA ASP A 16 5.32 -11.74 -42.04
C ASP A 16 5.61 -11.86 -40.52
N LYS A 17 5.65 -10.75 -39.78
CA LYS A 17 5.84 -10.72 -38.32
C LYS A 17 4.53 -10.55 -37.56
N ALA A 18 4.40 -11.23 -36.44
CA ALA A 18 3.29 -11.02 -35.52
C ALA A 18 3.35 -9.60 -34.90
N VAL A 19 2.19 -9.01 -34.62
CA VAL A 19 2.08 -7.65 -34.05
C VAL A 19 2.92 -7.47 -32.78
N ASN A 20 2.98 -8.47 -31.93
CA ASN A 20 3.79 -8.48 -30.71
C ASN A 20 5.29 -8.34 -30.98
N GLU A 21 5.82 -9.01 -32.02
CA GLU A 21 7.22 -8.94 -32.39
C GLU A 21 7.58 -7.56 -32.94
N VAL A 22 6.69 -7.01 -33.76
CA VAL A 22 6.85 -5.67 -34.33
C VAL A 22 6.88 -4.61 -33.22
N LEU A 23 5.98 -4.72 -32.25
CA LEU A 23 5.94 -3.82 -31.11
C LEU A 23 7.17 -3.96 -30.20
N ASN A 24 7.65 -5.18 -29.99
CA ASN A 24 8.91 -5.42 -29.26
C ASN A 24 10.10 -4.77 -29.95
N ASP A 25 10.23 -4.87 -31.27
CA ASP A 25 11.30 -4.25 -32.04
C ASP A 25 11.23 -2.71 -31.96
N ILE A 26 10.03 -2.13 -31.98
CA ILE A 26 9.82 -0.67 -31.89
C ILE A 26 10.21 -0.14 -30.51
N PHE A 27 9.90 -0.87 -29.45
CA PHE A 27 10.03 -0.38 -28.08
C PHE A 27 11.28 -0.86 -27.35
N LYS A 28 12.10 -1.71 -27.97
CA LYS A 28 13.28 -2.35 -27.38
C LYS A 28 14.24 -1.36 -26.70
N ASP A 29 14.45 -0.17 -27.30
CA ASP A 29 15.41 0.82 -26.81
C ASP A 29 14.73 2.06 -26.18
N THR A 30 13.41 2.00 -25.95
CA THR A 30 12.65 3.18 -25.50
C THR A 30 12.30 3.12 -24.02
N GLY A 31 12.52 1.97 -23.36
CA GLY A 31 12.06 1.76 -21.99
C GLY A 31 10.52 1.73 -21.85
N ILE A 32 9.81 1.53 -22.97
CA ILE A 32 8.35 1.40 -23.00
C ILE A 32 8.02 -0.08 -23.15
N ARG A 33 7.15 -0.59 -22.30
CA ARG A 33 6.52 -1.91 -22.44
C ARG A 33 5.14 -1.74 -23.05
N HIS A 34 4.69 -2.75 -23.77
CA HIS A 34 3.33 -2.80 -24.29
C HIS A 34 2.61 -4.03 -23.76
N ALA A 35 1.31 -3.91 -23.59
CA ALA A 35 0.39 -5.02 -23.33
C ALA A 35 -0.74 -4.97 -24.36
N ILE A 36 -1.14 -6.12 -24.90
CA ILE A 36 -2.25 -6.25 -25.83
C ILE A 36 -3.41 -6.89 -25.07
N GLU A 37 -4.52 -6.16 -24.98
CA GLU A 37 -5.74 -6.65 -24.37
C GLU A 37 -6.87 -6.57 -25.42
N GLY A 38 -7.20 -7.69 -26.04
CA GLY A 38 -8.14 -7.77 -27.13
C GLY A 38 -7.70 -6.98 -28.36
N LYS A 39 -8.37 -5.86 -28.67
CA LYS A 39 -8.06 -4.95 -29.79
C LYS A 39 -7.25 -3.72 -29.35
N ASN A 40 -6.96 -3.57 -28.07
CA ASN A 40 -6.29 -2.40 -27.51
C ASN A 40 -4.82 -2.69 -27.23
N ILE A 41 -3.95 -1.74 -27.53
CA ILE A 41 -2.53 -1.77 -27.18
C ILE A 41 -2.32 -0.73 -26.09
N MET A 42 -1.91 -1.19 -24.89
CA MET A 42 -1.56 -0.32 -23.77
C MET A 42 -0.05 -0.13 -23.74
N LEU A 43 0.40 1.13 -23.70
CA LEU A 43 1.81 1.47 -23.54
C LEU A 43 2.08 1.82 -22.08
N ILE A 44 3.07 1.16 -21.48
CA ILE A 44 3.44 1.31 -20.08
C ILE A 44 4.89 1.79 -20.04
N ASN A 45 5.15 2.93 -19.39
CA ASN A 45 6.51 3.40 -19.17
C ASN A 45 7.25 2.45 -18.21
N SER A 46 8.45 2.01 -18.57
CA SER A 46 9.29 1.17 -17.67
C SER A 46 9.79 1.90 -16.43
N THR A 47 9.59 3.23 -16.35
CA THR A 47 9.86 4.01 -15.13
C THR A 47 8.79 3.86 -14.06
N ASP A 48 7.61 3.31 -14.39
CA ASP A 48 6.65 2.79 -13.43
C ASP A 48 7.08 1.38 -13.01
N LYS A 49 8.33 1.26 -12.53
CA LYS A 49 8.81 0.06 -11.86
C LYS A 49 7.81 -0.29 -10.76
N GLU A 50 7.17 -1.41 -10.97
CA GLU A 50 6.64 -2.26 -9.93
C GLU A 50 5.43 -1.74 -9.12
N LYS A 51 4.34 -1.40 -9.80
CA LYS A 51 3.01 -1.51 -9.16
C LYS A 51 2.19 -2.71 -9.65
N GLY A 52 2.83 -3.63 -10.37
CA GLY A 52 2.21 -4.83 -10.94
C GLY A 52 2.90 -6.15 -10.62
N ALA A 53 3.93 -6.20 -9.77
CA ALA A 53 4.25 -7.42 -9.07
C ALA A 53 3.06 -7.68 -8.14
N GLN A 54 2.31 -8.72 -8.42
CA GLN A 54 1.26 -9.25 -7.55
C GLN A 54 1.95 -9.65 -6.24
N GLN A 55 2.17 -8.66 -5.37
CA GLN A 55 2.80 -8.85 -4.07
C GLN A 55 1.83 -9.71 -3.29
N LYS A 56 2.21 -10.97 -3.12
CA LYS A 56 1.39 -11.99 -2.48
C LYS A 56 0.99 -11.47 -1.10
N ASP A 57 -0.30 -11.24 -0.91
CA ASP A 57 -0.83 -10.86 0.38
C ASP A 57 -0.63 -12.03 1.36
N PHE A 58 -0.24 -11.73 2.56
CA PHE A 58 -0.08 -12.68 3.66
C PHE A 58 -0.88 -12.22 4.87
N LEU A 59 -1.17 -13.15 5.75
CA LEU A 59 -1.92 -12.87 6.96
C LEU A 59 -1.01 -12.14 7.95
N VAL A 60 -1.41 -10.93 8.31
CA VAL A 60 -0.82 -10.12 9.38
C VAL A 60 -1.71 -10.19 10.58
N THR A 61 -1.16 -10.53 11.72
CA THR A 61 -1.85 -10.59 13.01
C THR A 61 -1.23 -9.60 13.98
N GLY A 62 -1.94 -9.22 15.02
CA GLY A 62 -1.39 -8.34 16.03
C GLY A 62 -2.34 -8.09 17.18
N ILE A 63 -1.89 -7.27 18.12
CA ILE A 63 -2.66 -6.84 19.28
C ILE A 63 -2.55 -5.32 19.39
N VAL A 64 -3.69 -4.68 19.67
CA VAL A 64 -3.77 -3.25 19.99
C VAL A 64 -4.07 -3.10 21.48
N LYS A 65 -3.20 -2.37 22.18
CA LYS A 65 -3.31 -2.11 23.61
C LYS A 65 -3.27 -0.61 23.90
N ASP A 66 -3.77 -0.22 25.05
CA ASP A 66 -3.58 1.13 25.59
C ASP A 66 -2.26 1.25 26.36
N GLU A 67 -2.01 2.39 26.98
CA GLU A 67 -0.83 2.67 27.79
C GLU A 67 -0.71 1.82 29.06
N ASN A 68 -1.84 1.32 29.57
CA ASN A 68 -1.88 0.47 30.76
C ASN A 68 -1.67 -1.00 30.41
N GLY A 69 -1.57 -1.32 29.10
CA GLY A 69 -1.50 -2.69 28.59
C GLY A 69 -2.86 -3.34 28.43
N GLU A 70 -3.95 -2.59 28.61
CA GLU A 70 -5.32 -3.05 28.41
C GLU A 70 -5.62 -3.22 26.91
N PRO A 71 -6.31 -4.29 26.50
CA PRO A 71 -6.65 -4.49 25.10
C PRO A 71 -7.69 -3.47 24.61
N ILE A 72 -7.44 -2.86 23.47
CA ILE A 72 -8.42 -1.98 22.82
C ILE A 72 -9.36 -2.79 21.94
N ILE A 73 -10.61 -2.85 22.34
CA ILE A 73 -11.67 -3.59 21.66
C ILE A 73 -12.36 -2.71 20.62
N GLY A 74 -12.58 -3.20 19.40
CA GLY A 74 -13.29 -2.47 18.37
C GLY A 74 -12.47 -1.38 17.68
N ALA A 75 -11.13 -1.36 17.83
CA ALA A 75 -10.28 -0.51 17.03
C ALA A 75 -10.36 -0.90 15.55
N ASN A 76 -10.55 0.06 14.68
CA ASN A 76 -10.61 -0.16 13.25
C ASN A 76 -9.20 -0.17 12.65
N ILE A 77 -8.88 -1.21 11.87
CA ILE A 77 -7.61 -1.40 11.19
C ILE A 77 -7.88 -1.49 9.70
N GLN A 78 -7.25 -0.63 8.92
CA GLN A 78 -7.44 -0.56 7.48
C GLN A 78 -6.09 -0.54 6.75
N VAL A 79 -6.01 -1.23 5.61
CA VAL A 79 -4.85 -1.12 4.71
C VAL A 79 -4.99 0.17 3.90
N VAL A 80 -4.02 1.07 4.04
CA VAL A 80 -4.02 2.37 3.32
C VAL A 80 -4.04 2.13 1.81
N GLY A 81 -4.99 2.77 1.13
CA GLY A 81 -5.15 2.65 -0.33
C GLY A 81 -5.82 1.36 -0.81
N LYS A 82 -6.31 0.52 0.10
CA LYS A 82 -7.12 -0.66 -0.22
C LYS A 82 -8.44 -0.62 0.57
N SER A 83 -9.45 -1.36 0.11
CA SER A 83 -10.72 -1.55 0.85
C SER A 83 -10.64 -2.63 1.92
N ALA A 84 -9.47 -3.25 2.11
CA ALA A 84 -9.27 -4.28 3.12
C ALA A 84 -9.17 -3.65 4.52
N GLY A 85 -10.02 -4.12 5.43
CA GLY A 85 -10.06 -3.66 6.82
C GLY A 85 -10.57 -4.75 7.76
N THR A 86 -10.31 -4.58 9.05
CA THR A 86 -10.77 -5.45 10.14
C THR A 86 -10.93 -4.62 11.43
N ILE A 87 -11.51 -5.21 12.46
CA ILE A 87 -11.61 -4.62 13.80
C ILE A 87 -10.95 -5.54 14.83
N THR A 88 -10.50 -4.98 15.94
CA THR A 88 -9.97 -5.77 17.06
C THR A 88 -11.07 -6.49 17.83
N ASP A 89 -10.76 -7.72 18.27
CA ASP A 89 -11.62 -8.55 19.12
C ASP A 89 -11.60 -8.14 20.61
N MET A 90 -12.26 -8.92 21.47
CA MET A 90 -12.32 -8.68 22.92
C MET A 90 -10.96 -8.74 23.61
N ASN A 91 -9.95 -9.33 23.00
CA ASN A 91 -8.57 -9.38 23.48
C ASN A 91 -7.66 -8.34 22.81
N GLY A 92 -8.25 -7.39 22.03
CA GLY A 92 -7.51 -6.41 21.27
C GLY A 92 -6.77 -7.01 20.07
N ARG A 93 -7.05 -8.26 19.68
CA ARG A 93 -6.36 -8.94 18.58
C ARG A 93 -7.02 -8.63 17.24
N PHE A 94 -6.21 -8.59 16.21
CA PHE A 94 -6.68 -8.45 14.84
C PHE A 94 -5.96 -9.39 13.88
N SER A 95 -6.59 -9.63 12.74
CA SER A 95 -6.04 -10.41 11.64
C SER A 95 -6.48 -9.77 10.32
N ILE A 96 -5.54 -9.46 9.44
CA ILE A 96 -5.80 -8.80 8.16
C ILE A 96 -4.87 -9.32 7.07
N SER A 97 -5.38 -9.48 5.84
CA SER A 97 -4.58 -9.85 4.68
C SER A 97 -3.99 -8.60 4.05
N ALA A 98 -2.66 -8.54 3.97
CA ALA A 98 -1.97 -7.39 3.42
C ALA A 98 -0.60 -7.78 2.82
N SER A 99 -0.08 -6.95 1.94
CA SER A 99 1.25 -7.14 1.33
C SER A 99 2.36 -6.47 2.14
N ALA A 100 3.59 -6.95 2.00
CA ALA A 100 4.76 -6.51 2.78
C ALA A 100 5.00 -4.99 2.78
N ASN A 101 4.70 -4.31 1.67
CA ASN A 101 4.91 -2.85 1.57
C ASN A 101 3.64 -2.05 1.89
N SER A 102 2.63 -2.68 2.48
CA SER A 102 1.40 -1.99 2.88
C SER A 102 1.58 -1.27 4.20
N THR A 103 0.82 -0.20 4.37
CA THR A 103 0.70 0.54 5.64
C THR A 103 -0.66 0.26 6.23
N LEU A 104 -0.71 -0.10 7.50
CA LEU A 104 -1.93 -0.19 8.28
C LEU A 104 -2.24 1.18 8.89
N GLN A 105 -3.48 1.58 8.81
CA GLN A 105 -4.03 2.72 9.56
C GLN A 105 -4.93 2.17 10.65
N ILE A 106 -4.66 2.57 11.89
CA ILE A 106 -5.42 2.15 13.06
C ILE A 106 -6.14 3.37 13.63
N THR A 107 -7.45 3.25 13.81
CA THR A 107 -8.29 4.30 14.34
C THR A 107 -9.15 3.77 15.47
N TYR A 108 -9.28 4.56 16.55
CA TYR A 108 -10.17 4.27 17.66
C TYR A 108 -10.70 5.57 18.26
N ILE A 109 -11.93 5.54 18.78
CA ILE A 109 -12.59 6.73 19.37
C ILE A 109 -11.79 7.21 20.58
N GLY A 110 -11.45 8.51 20.61
CA GLY A 110 -10.68 9.10 21.70
C GLY A 110 -9.16 8.95 21.59
N TYR A 111 -8.66 8.31 20.54
CA TYR A 111 -7.24 8.13 20.28
C TYR A 111 -6.85 8.73 18.94
N GLN A 112 -5.59 9.15 18.83
CA GLN A 112 -5.07 9.65 17.56
C GLN A 112 -4.87 8.51 16.57
N THR A 113 -5.19 8.75 15.29
CA THR A 113 -4.94 7.80 14.22
C THR A 113 -3.45 7.44 14.14
N GLN A 114 -3.17 6.14 14.10
CA GLN A 114 -1.83 5.60 13.98
C GLN A 114 -1.63 4.96 12.60
N THR A 115 -0.40 5.03 12.09
CA THR A 115 -0.03 4.37 10.85
C THR A 115 1.22 3.53 11.08
N VAL A 116 1.18 2.27 10.67
CA VAL A 116 2.25 1.29 10.84
C VAL A 116 2.58 0.66 9.51
N ASN A 117 3.85 0.67 9.13
CA ASN A 117 4.31 -0.04 7.94
C ASN A 117 4.50 -1.52 8.29
N ILE A 118 3.92 -2.42 7.50
CA ILE A 118 3.95 -3.87 7.75
C ILE A 118 5.37 -4.41 7.56
N GLY A 119 6.10 -3.96 6.52
CA GLY A 119 7.38 -4.57 6.16
C GLY A 119 7.22 -6.08 5.89
N GLU A 120 8.12 -6.88 6.40
CA GLU A 120 8.07 -8.35 6.35
C GLU A 120 7.46 -8.97 7.62
N GLN A 121 7.01 -8.15 8.56
CA GLN A 121 6.47 -8.60 9.84
C GLN A 121 5.08 -9.19 9.67
N ARG A 122 4.87 -10.36 10.26
CA ARG A 122 3.57 -11.04 10.29
C ARG A 122 2.82 -10.84 11.60
N ASN A 123 3.50 -10.32 12.61
CA ASN A 123 2.91 -10.02 13.91
C ASN A 123 3.30 -8.61 14.33
N ILE A 124 2.31 -7.75 14.53
CA ILE A 124 2.49 -6.33 14.83
C ILE A 124 1.74 -5.99 16.10
N ASN A 125 2.48 -5.67 17.16
CA ASN A 125 1.89 -5.22 18.42
C ASN A 125 1.88 -3.69 18.45
N ILE A 126 0.74 -3.10 18.74
CA ILE A 126 0.53 -1.66 18.76
C ILE A 126 0.15 -1.25 20.17
N SER A 127 0.89 -0.27 20.72
CA SER A 127 0.59 0.31 22.01
C SER A 127 0.28 1.79 21.85
N TYR A 128 -0.87 2.23 22.31
CA TYR A 128 -1.22 3.65 22.37
C TYR A 128 -0.72 4.24 23.68
N GLY A 129 0.19 5.23 23.59
CA GLY A 129 0.59 6.03 24.74
C GLY A 129 -0.22 7.32 24.84
N ARG A 130 -0.60 7.74 26.03
CA ARG A 130 -1.17 9.08 26.25
C ARG A 130 -0.04 10.12 26.22
N CYS A 131 -0.14 11.09 25.34
CA CYS A 131 0.70 12.28 25.43
C CYS A 131 -0.12 13.37 26.11
N TYR A 132 0.31 13.79 27.31
CA TYR A 132 -0.27 14.94 27.99
C TYR A 132 0.41 16.21 27.47
N CYS A 133 -0.27 16.98 26.64
CA CYS A 133 0.17 18.32 26.29
C CYS A 133 -0.69 19.36 27.01
N PHE A 134 -0.07 20.15 27.87
CA PHE A 134 -0.73 21.31 28.49
C PHE A 134 -0.61 22.50 27.55
N TRP A 135 -1.72 22.95 27.01
CA TRP A 135 -1.79 24.22 26.33
C TRP A 135 -2.99 25.01 26.91
N ASN A 136 -2.68 26.14 27.50
CA ASN A 136 -3.69 27.11 27.98
C ASN A 136 -4.75 26.52 28.94
N ASN A 137 -4.33 25.75 29.96
CA ASN A 137 -5.22 25.08 30.92
C ASN A 137 -6.21 24.05 30.35
N VAL A 138 -6.06 23.64 29.08
CA VAL A 138 -6.82 22.54 28.47
C VAL A 138 -5.91 21.32 28.31
N ILE A 139 -6.36 20.18 28.84
CA ILE A 139 -5.65 18.92 28.72
C ILE A 139 -6.03 18.30 27.36
N PHE A 140 -5.07 18.26 26.43
CA PHE A 140 -5.21 17.50 25.20
C PHE A 140 -4.56 16.13 25.39
N TYR A 141 -5.32 15.08 25.18
CA TYR A 141 -4.81 13.70 25.19
C TYR A 141 -4.30 13.37 23.79
N TYR A 142 -2.98 13.24 23.64
CA TYR A 142 -2.37 12.71 22.43
C TYR A 142 -1.89 11.30 22.71
N SER A 143 -2.37 10.35 21.95
CA SER A 143 -1.84 8.99 22.00
C SER A 143 -0.73 8.83 20.95
N LYS A 144 0.47 8.46 21.36
CA LYS A 144 1.58 8.13 20.47
C LYS A 144 1.76 6.62 20.47
N ALA A 145 1.75 5.99 19.29
CA ALA A 145 2.07 4.57 19.21
C ALA A 145 3.59 4.38 19.34
N TYR A 146 3.97 3.39 20.11
CA TYR A 146 5.31 2.83 20.12
C TYR A 146 5.24 1.46 19.43
N ILE A 147 6.11 1.27 18.47
CA ILE A 147 6.31 0.00 17.76
C ILE A 147 7.43 -0.77 18.45
#